data_c37aa97aab69bd7168e36191863f2698
#
_entry.id   c37aa97aab69bd7168e36191863f2698
#
_cell.length_a   1.000
_cell.length_b   1.000
_cell.length_c   1.000
_cell.angle_alpha   90.00
_cell.angle_beta   90.00
_cell.angle_gamma   90.00
#
_symmetry.space_group_name_H-M   'P 1'
#
loop_
_entity.id
_entity.type
_entity.pdbx_description
1 polymer ?
#
loop_
_entity_poly.entity_id
_entity_poly.type
_entity_poly.pdbx_seq_one_letter_code
_entity_poly.pdbx_strand_id
1 'polypeptide(L)'
;MQIQLFHKWRCPYSARVREFVDEHKLGDKIEYVEVTEVEGADRKLNELTGTSQVPCLVVDGRPTLESAEIMQWLGQNLVSRPSQAQ
;
A
#
# COMPACT_ATOMS: atom_id res chain seq x y z
N MET A 1 9.23 11.12 0.25
CA MET A 1 8.82 9.86 0.88
C MET A 1 8.42 8.87 -0.20
N GLN A 2 9.02 7.70 -0.19
CA GLN A 2 8.70 6.69 -1.19
C GLN A 2 7.68 5.71 -0.64
N ILE A 3 6.58 5.55 -1.34
CA ILE A 3 5.48 4.71 -0.90
C ILE A 3 5.17 3.70 -1.99
N GLN A 4 5.27 2.42 -1.65
CA GLN A 4 4.99 1.33 -2.57
C GLN A 4 3.89 0.45 -1.99
N LEU A 5 2.96 0.04 -2.83
CA LEU A 5 1.92 -0.91 -2.43
C LEU A 5 2.15 -2.21 -3.18
N PHE A 6 2.60 -3.22 -2.44
CA PHE A 6 2.72 -4.57 -2.98
C PHE A 6 1.36 -5.22 -2.91
N HIS A 7 0.86 -5.69 -4.04
CA HIS A 7 -0.52 -6.17 -4.12
C HIS A 7 -0.66 -7.25 -5.20
N LYS A 8 -1.82 -7.86 -5.25
CA LYS A 8 -2.21 -8.78 -6.32
C LYS A 8 -3.58 -8.38 -6.81
N TRP A 9 -3.76 -8.39 -8.14
CA TRP A 9 -5.04 -8.01 -8.71
C TRP A 9 -6.17 -8.89 -8.20
N ARG A 10 -5.88 -10.16 -7.93
CA ARG A 10 -6.92 -11.11 -7.51
C ARG A 10 -7.18 -11.14 -6.02
N CYS A 11 -6.44 -10.41 -5.24
CA CYS A 11 -6.58 -10.45 -3.79
C CYS A 11 -7.66 -9.46 -3.35
N PRO A 12 -8.71 -9.93 -2.67
CA PRO A 12 -9.77 -9.03 -2.22
C PRO A 12 -9.28 -8.00 -1.21
N TYR A 13 -8.32 -8.34 -0.39
CA TYR A 13 -7.77 -7.38 0.56
C TYR A 13 -6.94 -6.32 -0.14
N SER A 14 -6.19 -6.71 -1.16
CA SER A 14 -5.50 -5.73 -2.00
C SER A 14 -6.50 -4.80 -2.67
N ALA A 15 -7.61 -5.35 -3.14
CA ALA A 15 -8.63 -4.55 -3.79
C ALA A 15 -9.19 -3.48 -2.85
N ARG A 16 -9.37 -3.81 -1.58
CA ARG A 16 -9.87 -2.82 -0.62
C ARG A 16 -8.92 -1.64 -0.49
N VAL A 17 -7.62 -1.93 -0.45
CA VAL A 17 -6.64 -0.84 -0.35
C VAL A 17 -6.63 -0.02 -1.62
N ARG A 18 -6.69 -0.68 -2.78
CA ARG A 18 -6.73 0.06 -4.06
C ARG A 18 -7.96 0.96 -4.14
N GLU A 19 -9.11 0.48 -3.67
CA GLU A 19 -10.32 1.31 -3.66
C GLU A 19 -10.16 2.52 -2.77
N PHE A 20 -9.55 2.35 -1.61
CA PHE A 20 -9.28 3.46 -0.72
C PHE A 20 -8.38 4.49 -1.40
N VAL A 21 -7.32 4.00 -2.06
CA VAL A 21 -6.40 4.89 -2.77
C VAL A 21 -7.13 5.68 -3.86
N ASP A 22 -8.01 5.00 -4.60
CA ASP A 22 -8.77 5.66 -5.67
C ASP A 22 -9.76 6.67 -5.12
N GLU A 23 -10.47 6.29 -4.06
CA GLU A 23 -11.48 7.18 -3.47
C GLU A 23 -10.86 8.47 -2.95
N HIS A 24 -9.67 8.38 -2.42
CA HIS A 24 -8.99 9.54 -1.85
C HIS A 24 -7.97 10.16 -2.79
N LYS A 25 -7.92 9.66 -4.04
CA LYS A 25 -7.08 10.23 -5.10
C LYS A 25 -5.61 10.23 -4.73
N LEU A 26 -5.14 9.13 -4.16
CA LEU A 26 -3.77 9.01 -3.72
C LEU A 26 -2.86 8.30 -4.70
N GLY A 27 -3.38 7.91 -5.88
CA GLY A 27 -2.64 7.06 -6.79
C GLY A 27 -1.33 7.65 -7.28
N ASP A 28 -1.26 8.97 -7.41
CA ASP A 28 -0.02 9.60 -7.87
C ASP A 28 1.05 9.68 -6.80
N LYS A 29 0.71 9.32 -5.56
CA LYS A 29 1.68 9.31 -4.46
C LYS A 29 2.19 7.90 -4.15
N ILE A 30 1.65 6.89 -4.80
CA ILE A 30 1.91 5.49 -4.46
C ILE A 30 2.34 4.75 -5.71
N GLU A 31 3.45 4.03 -5.61
CA GLU A 31 3.88 3.14 -6.67
C GLU A 31 3.27 1.77 -6.43
N TYR A 32 2.48 1.27 -7.38
CA TYR A 32 1.91 -0.07 -7.29
C TYR A 32 2.92 -1.10 -7.77
N VAL A 33 3.07 -2.18 -6.98
CA VAL A 33 3.93 -3.29 -7.33
C VAL A 33 3.09 -4.56 -7.28
N GLU A 34 2.69 -5.04 -8.46
CA GLU A 34 1.89 -6.27 -8.53
C GLU A 34 2.86 -7.46 -8.50
N VAL A 35 2.80 -8.23 -7.42
CA VAL A 35 3.87 -9.18 -7.12
C VAL A 35 3.92 -10.36 -8.09
N THR A 36 2.85 -10.64 -8.82
CA THR A 36 2.87 -11.72 -9.80
C THR A 36 3.36 -11.23 -11.17
N GLU A 37 3.40 -9.91 -11.39
CA GLU A 37 3.78 -9.34 -12.68
C GLU A 37 5.18 -8.74 -12.66
N VAL A 38 5.60 -8.21 -11.53
CA VAL A 38 6.89 -7.55 -11.43
C VAL A 38 7.93 -8.56 -10.98
N GLU A 39 8.92 -8.78 -11.83
CA GLU A 39 9.96 -9.76 -11.55
C GLU A 39 10.73 -9.38 -10.29
N GLY A 40 10.92 -10.34 -9.39
CA GLY A 40 11.65 -10.10 -8.16
C GLY A 40 10.84 -9.48 -7.04
N ALA A 41 9.60 -9.06 -7.32
CA ALA A 41 8.79 -8.38 -6.30
C ALA A 41 8.41 -9.31 -5.16
N ASP A 42 8.09 -10.57 -5.48
CA ASP A 42 7.73 -11.53 -4.46
C ASP A 42 8.90 -11.78 -3.51
N ARG A 43 10.09 -11.91 -4.08
CA ARG A 43 11.29 -12.10 -3.27
C ARG A 43 11.54 -10.88 -2.38
N LYS A 44 11.40 -9.70 -2.93
CA LYS A 44 11.62 -8.49 -2.15
C LYS A 44 10.62 -8.39 -1.00
N LEU A 45 9.36 -8.70 -1.26
CA LEU A 45 8.35 -8.70 -0.24
C LEU A 45 8.71 -9.68 0.87
N ASN A 46 9.14 -10.87 0.51
CA ASN A 46 9.52 -11.89 1.48
C ASN A 46 10.73 -11.43 2.30
N GLU A 47 11.68 -10.78 1.65
CA GLU A 47 12.85 -10.26 2.37
C GLU A 47 12.47 -9.19 3.38
N LEU A 48 11.49 -8.37 3.04
CA LEU A 48 11.08 -7.27 3.92
C LEU A 48 10.21 -7.76 5.09
N THR A 49 9.37 -8.76 4.84
CA THR A 49 8.33 -9.10 5.81
C THR A 49 8.43 -10.52 6.34
N GLY A 50 9.19 -11.39 5.68
CA GLY A 50 9.25 -12.79 6.04
C GLY A 50 8.08 -13.59 5.49
N THR A 51 7.23 -12.99 4.67
CA THR A 51 6.06 -13.65 4.13
C THR A 51 5.79 -13.12 2.73
N SER A 52 4.91 -13.81 2.01
CA SER A 52 4.44 -13.33 0.70
C SER A 52 3.05 -12.71 0.80
N GLN A 53 2.64 -12.32 1.99
CA GLN A 53 1.31 -11.77 2.20
C GLN A 53 1.14 -10.41 1.53
N VAL A 54 0.04 -10.25 0.83
CA VAL A 54 -0.36 -8.96 0.29
C VAL A 54 -1.74 -8.63 0.83
N PRO A 55 -2.12 -7.36 0.89
CA PRO A 55 -1.34 -6.19 0.52
C PRO A 55 -0.27 -5.85 1.55
N CYS A 56 0.77 -5.17 1.09
CA CYS A 56 1.82 -4.67 1.98
C CYS A 56 2.21 -3.28 1.53
N LEU A 57 2.09 -2.31 2.41
CA LEU A 57 2.50 -0.95 2.12
C LEU A 57 3.92 -0.76 2.64
N VAL A 58 4.81 -0.31 1.76
CA VAL A 58 6.20 -0.08 2.13
C VAL A 58 6.47 1.42 2.04
N VAL A 59 6.76 2.03 3.17
CA VAL A 59 7.02 3.47 3.26
C VAL A 59 8.47 3.66 3.64
N ASP A 60 9.25 4.17 2.71
CA ASP A 60 10.70 4.38 2.91
C ASP A 60 11.36 3.12 3.45
N GLY A 61 10.99 1.97 2.89
CA GLY A 61 11.56 0.68 3.25
C GLY A 61 10.91 -0.01 4.43
N ARG A 62 9.91 0.59 5.07
CA ARG A 62 9.24 -0.01 6.23
C ARG A 62 7.90 -0.61 5.83
N PRO A 63 7.72 -1.90 6.03
CA PRO A 63 6.49 -2.56 5.60
C PRO A 63 5.38 -2.47 6.65
N THR A 64 4.15 -2.36 6.16
CA THR A 64 2.93 -2.48 6.95
C THR A 64 2.06 -3.53 6.29
N LEU A 65 1.73 -4.57 7.02
CA LEU A 65 0.81 -5.60 6.56
C LEU A 65 -0.58 -5.28 7.10
N GLU A 66 -1.58 -6.04 6.70
CA GLU A 66 -2.97 -5.89 7.12
C GLU A 66 -3.64 -4.68 6.47
N SER A 67 -4.65 -4.99 5.67
CA SER A 67 -5.31 -3.95 4.88
C SER A 67 -5.89 -2.83 5.75
N ALA A 68 -6.43 -3.17 6.92
CA ALA A 68 -7.00 -2.14 7.80
C ALA A 68 -5.95 -1.17 8.29
N GLU A 69 -4.77 -1.68 8.65
CA GLU A 69 -3.69 -0.82 9.12
C GLU A 69 -3.12 0.03 7.99
N ILE A 70 -3.06 -0.54 6.79
CA ILE A 70 -2.60 0.21 5.63
C ILE A 70 -3.53 1.39 5.37
N MET A 71 -4.83 1.13 5.36
CA MET A 71 -5.79 2.20 5.11
C MET A 71 -5.77 3.24 6.21
N GLN A 72 -5.56 2.82 7.45
CA GLN A 72 -5.44 3.76 8.55
C GLN A 72 -4.23 4.67 8.36
N TRP A 73 -3.09 4.08 8.00
CA TRP A 73 -1.88 4.88 7.77
C TRP A 73 -2.07 5.87 6.63
N LEU A 74 -2.66 5.39 5.53
CA LEU A 74 -2.91 6.27 4.38
C LEU A 74 -3.84 7.41 4.75
N GLY A 75 -4.88 7.11 5.52
CA GLY A 75 -5.82 8.13 5.94
C GLY A 75 -5.18 9.19 6.82
N GLN A 76 -4.32 8.76 7.73
CA GLN A 76 -3.68 9.68 8.66
C GLN A 76 -2.58 10.50 8.03
N ASN A 77 -1.91 9.97 7.03
CA ASN A 77 -0.70 10.61 6.52
C ASN A 77 -0.84 11.24 5.15
N LEU A 78 -1.74 10.75 4.31
CA LEU A 78 -1.86 11.24 2.95
C LEU A 78 -3.18 11.90 2.62
N VAL A 79 -4.25 11.59 3.35
CA VAL A 79 -5.55 12.18 3.04
C VAL A 79 -5.58 13.61 3.55
N SER A 80 -5.98 14.52 2.66
CA SER A 80 -6.07 15.91 3.04
C SER A 80 -7.15 16.12 4.09
N ARG A 81 -6.87 16.95 5.05
CA ARG A 81 -7.79 17.23 6.13
C ARG A 81 -8.00 18.69 6.25
N PRO A 82 -8.86 19.26 5.46
CA PRO A 82 -9.03 20.72 5.49
C PRO A 82 -9.39 21.22 6.87
N SER A 83 -10.10 20.44 7.61
CA SER A 83 -10.47 20.89 8.94
C SER A 83 -9.30 21.07 9.84
N GLN A 84 -8.20 20.50 9.50
CA GLN A 84 -7.01 20.71 10.30
C GLN A 84 -6.36 22.02 10.07
N ALA A 85 -6.74 22.64 9.01
CA ALA A 85 -6.18 23.93 8.71
C ALA A 85 -6.77 24.98 9.61
N GLN A 86 -7.76 24.65 10.32
CA GLN A 86 -8.37 25.62 11.08
C GLN A 86 -8.16 25.63 12.42
#